data_5569c807b668026a23b4f797ee551368
#
_entry.id   5569c807b668026a23b4f797ee551368
#
_cell.length_a   1.000
_cell.length_b   1.000
_cell.length_c   1.000
_cell.angle_alpha   90.00
_cell.angle_beta   90.00
_cell.angle_gamma   90.00
#
_symmetry.space_group_name_H-M   'P 1'
#
loop_
_entity.id
_entity.type
_entity.pdbx_description
1 polymer ?
#
loop_
_entity_poly.entity_id
_entity_poly.type
_entity_poly.pdbx_seq_one_letter_code
_entity_poly.pdbx_strand_id
1 'polypeptide(L)'
;MDKVVDLFLSDAATRQKWENLLSSLDLHNFSAREVDQIDHTIGLVDEDCNLVGTGSVAGNVLKYVGVINEDTQGARFNKVVTNLMQYLAGQKIYHSFVFTKAKYATSFEHLHFNLLAKTDEAAFLENGMPDINDFLSDLPKVEDQADKKIAAIVMNTNPFTLGHQHLVKMASEENDLVYVFVVVNDVSLFNFNERMKLVKEGTKQFANVKVVSGGDYMVSPATFPAYFLKSPDELINVQTSVDAAVFKNKIAPALNIARRYIGQEPISRTTHFYNVSLAQGWRSCGNFWSIQNAFGTFNGSHNTD
;
A
#
# COMPACT_ATOMS: atom_id res chain seq x y z
N MET A 1 -2.17 -16.04 -33.20
CA MET A 1 -2.64 -16.03 -31.75
C MET A 1 -1.46 -15.65 -30.88
N ASP A 2 -1.62 -14.64 -30.03
CA ASP A 2 -0.50 -14.14 -29.21
C ASP A 2 0.12 -15.23 -28.33
N LYS A 3 1.45 -15.22 -28.19
CA LYS A 3 2.21 -16.18 -27.35
C LYS A 3 2.75 -15.50 -26.10
N VAL A 4 2.76 -16.21 -24.99
CA VAL A 4 3.46 -15.79 -23.76
C VAL A 4 4.90 -16.28 -23.84
N VAL A 5 5.84 -15.37 -23.53
CA VAL A 5 7.27 -15.63 -23.49
C VAL A 5 7.87 -15.03 -22.21
N ASP A 6 8.92 -15.64 -21.69
CA ASP A 6 9.69 -15.04 -20.60
C ASP A 6 10.57 -13.91 -21.13
N LEU A 7 10.61 -12.80 -20.39
CA LEU A 7 11.47 -11.67 -20.70
C LEU A 7 12.60 -11.56 -19.65
N PHE A 8 13.83 -11.69 -20.11
CA PHE A 8 15.02 -11.52 -19.27
C PHE A 8 15.49 -10.06 -19.33
N LEU A 9 15.10 -9.25 -18.34
CA LEU A 9 15.40 -7.83 -18.31
C LEU A 9 16.89 -7.51 -18.07
N SER A 10 17.71 -8.51 -17.77
CA SER A 10 19.18 -8.43 -17.77
C SER A 10 19.77 -8.28 -19.18
N ASP A 11 19.06 -8.73 -20.24
CA ASP A 11 19.42 -8.44 -21.62
C ASP A 11 18.97 -7.04 -22.02
N ALA A 12 19.91 -6.19 -22.44
CA ALA A 12 19.68 -4.79 -22.74
C ALA A 12 18.67 -4.59 -23.90
N ALA A 13 18.69 -5.46 -24.91
CA ALA A 13 17.79 -5.34 -26.05
C ALA A 13 16.34 -5.71 -25.65
N THR A 14 16.16 -6.75 -24.87
CA THR A 14 14.88 -7.16 -24.30
C THR A 14 14.33 -6.08 -23.37
N ARG A 15 15.16 -5.55 -22.48
CA ARG A 15 14.80 -4.46 -21.58
C ARG A 15 14.35 -3.23 -22.35
N GLN A 16 15.07 -2.82 -23.39
CA GLN A 16 14.68 -1.66 -24.19
C GLN A 16 13.32 -1.85 -24.88
N LYS A 17 13.03 -3.04 -25.41
CA LYS A 17 11.72 -3.33 -26.02
C LYS A 17 10.60 -3.27 -24.98
N TRP A 18 10.83 -3.80 -23.78
CA TRP A 18 9.92 -3.77 -22.65
C TRP A 18 9.62 -2.34 -22.18
N GLU A 19 10.67 -1.52 -22.00
CA GLU A 19 10.54 -0.10 -21.63
C GLU A 19 9.80 0.72 -22.71
N ASN A 20 10.05 0.45 -23.99
CA ASN A 20 9.36 1.11 -25.10
C ASN A 20 7.85 0.77 -25.09
N LEU A 21 7.48 -0.50 -24.91
CA LEU A 21 6.07 -0.90 -24.79
C LEU A 21 5.41 -0.19 -23.62
N LEU A 22 6.00 -0.24 -22.43
CA LEU A 22 5.42 0.37 -21.23
C LEU A 22 5.29 1.89 -21.36
N SER A 23 6.29 2.54 -21.97
CA SER A 23 6.24 3.98 -22.25
C SER A 23 5.10 4.35 -23.20
N SER A 24 4.80 3.51 -24.20
CA SER A 24 3.65 3.70 -25.10
C SER A 24 2.30 3.56 -24.37
N LEU A 25 2.28 2.90 -23.22
CA LEU A 25 1.11 2.70 -22.35
C LEU A 25 1.06 3.72 -21.19
N ASP A 26 1.85 4.80 -21.27
CA ASP A 26 1.93 5.83 -20.23
C ASP A 26 2.36 5.26 -18.85
N LEU A 27 3.28 4.30 -18.89
CA LEU A 27 4.00 3.77 -17.75
C LEU A 27 5.47 4.18 -17.88
N HIS A 28 5.96 4.92 -16.90
CA HIS A 28 7.29 5.50 -16.90
C HIS A 28 7.98 5.17 -15.57
N ASN A 29 9.24 5.57 -15.41
CA ASN A 29 10.03 5.32 -14.21
C ASN A 29 10.47 3.84 -14.05
N PHE A 30 11.47 3.49 -14.85
CA PHE A 30 12.15 2.18 -14.83
C PHE A 30 13.46 2.28 -14.05
N SER A 31 13.41 2.89 -12.83
CA SER A 31 14.60 3.02 -12.00
C SER A 31 15.19 1.65 -11.67
N ALA A 32 16.51 1.57 -11.56
CA ALA A 32 17.19 0.32 -11.19
C ALA A 32 16.59 -0.28 -9.91
N ARG A 33 16.29 0.57 -8.92
CA ARG A 33 15.66 0.13 -7.67
C ARG A 33 14.33 -0.60 -7.87
N GLU A 34 13.50 -0.17 -8.82
CA GLU A 34 12.20 -0.83 -9.11
C GLU A 34 12.38 -2.09 -9.93
N VAL A 35 13.29 -2.06 -10.92
CA VAL A 35 13.50 -3.18 -11.85
C VAL A 35 14.30 -4.31 -11.21
N ASP A 36 15.28 -4.00 -10.36
CA ASP A 36 16.11 -4.99 -9.68
C ASP A 36 15.33 -5.82 -8.64
N GLN A 37 14.14 -5.38 -8.25
CA GLN A 37 13.24 -6.12 -7.37
C GLN A 37 12.30 -7.08 -8.11
N ILE A 38 12.33 -7.10 -9.44
CA ILE A 38 11.45 -7.97 -10.24
C ILE A 38 12.01 -9.39 -10.23
N ASP A 39 11.18 -10.33 -9.80
CA ASP A 39 11.53 -11.76 -9.78
C ASP A 39 11.28 -12.44 -11.13
N HIS A 40 10.22 -11.99 -11.84
CA HIS A 40 9.81 -12.60 -13.10
C HIS A 40 9.07 -11.59 -13.99
N THR A 41 9.36 -11.64 -15.29
CA THR A 41 8.65 -10.82 -16.29
C THR A 41 8.24 -11.67 -17.47
N ILE A 42 7.00 -11.51 -17.90
CA ILE A 42 6.49 -12.12 -19.14
C ILE A 42 6.18 -11.05 -20.20
N GLY A 43 6.32 -11.47 -21.44
CA GLY A 43 5.87 -10.72 -22.61
C GLY A 43 4.76 -11.48 -23.33
N LEU A 44 3.85 -10.73 -23.92
CA LEU A 44 2.89 -11.25 -24.89
C LEU A 44 3.30 -10.78 -26.27
N VAL A 45 3.59 -11.71 -27.17
CA VAL A 45 4.01 -11.42 -28.54
C VAL A 45 2.95 -11.86 -29.54
N ASP A 46 2.71 -11.01 -30.54
CA ASP A 46 1.78 -11.29 -31.65
C ASP A 46 2.39 -12.23 -32.72
N GLU A 47 1.67 -12.44 -33.82
CA GLU A 47 2.11 -13.29 -34.93
C GLU A 47 3.30 -12.70 -35.69
N ASP A 48 3.47 -11.38 -35.67
CA ASP A 48 4.58 -10.65 -36.28
C ASP A 48 5.80 -10.50 -35.33
N CYS A 49 5.79 -11.19 -34.16
CA CYS A 49 6.81 -11.12 -33.13
C CYS A 49 6.95 -9.74 -32.45
N ASN A 50 5.92 -8.88 -32.51
CA ASN A 50 5.90 -7.63 -31.76
C ASN A 50 5.46 -7.89 -30.32
N LEU A 51 6.09 -7.18 -29.37
CA LEU A 51 5.68 -7.20 -27.97
C LEU A 51 4.42 -6.34 -27.82
N VAL A 52 3.27 -6.99 -27.50
CA VAL A 52 1.95 -6.35 -27.41
C VAL A 52 1.36 -6.35 -26.00
N GLY A 53 2.07 -6.95 -25.07
CA GLY A 53 1.70 -6.95 -23.66
C GLY A 53 2.85 -7.41 -22.76
N THR A 54 2.79 -7.04 -21.52
CA THR A 54 3.76 -7.47 -20.50
C THR A 54 3.16 -7.42 -19.11
N GLY A 55 3.80 -8.09 -18.19
CA GLY A 55 3.57 -7.99 -16.76
C GLY A 55 4.71 -8.63 -15.99
N SER A 56 4.94 -8.15 -14.79
CA SER A 56 6.02 -8.57 -13.92
C SER A 56 5.49 -8.93 -12.53
N VAL A 57 6.30 -9.68 -11.78
CA VAL A 57 6.06 -10.03 -10.38
C VAL A 57 7.28 -9.61 -9.56
N ALA A 58 7.02 -9.00 -8.39
CA ALA A 58 8.03 -8.74 -7.37
C ALA A 58 7.45 -9.18 -6.01
N GLY A 59 8.01 -10.24 -5.42
CA GLY A 59 7.42 -10.92 -4.27
C GLY A 59 6.02 -11.45 -4.60
N ASN A 60 5.01 -10.94 -3.94
CA ASN A 60 3.60 -11.24 -4.19
C ASN A 60 2.85 -10.08 -4.89
N VAL A 61 3.56 -9.11 -5.45
CA VAL A 61 2.95 -7.93 -6.09
C VAL A 61 3.09 -8.01 -7.61
N LEU A 62 1.96 -7.89 -8.31
CA LEU A 62 1.94 -7.74 -9.77
C LEU A 62 2.35 -6.31 -10.13
N LYS A 63 3.38 -6.18 -10.97
CA LYS A 63 3.93 -4.89 -11.43
C LYS A 63 3.96 -4.80 -12.95
N TYR A 64 3.97 -3.58 -13.48
CA TYR A 64 4.16 -3.30 -14.91
C TYR A 64 3.19 -4.07 -15.83
N VAL A 65 1.96 -4.30 -15.36
CA VAL A 65 0.93 -4.96 -16.19
C VAL A 65 0.40 -3.96 -17.21
N GLY A 66 0.62 -4.24 -18.48
CA GLY A 66 0.19 -3.38 -19.57
C GLY A 66 0.04 -4.14 -20.88
N VAL A 67 -0.99 -3.81 -21.67
CA VAL A 67 -1.27 -4.43 -22.97
C VAL A 67 -1.72 -3.39 -23.98
N ILE A 68 -1.34 -3.57 -25.25
CA ILE A 68 -1.92 -2.85 -26.36
C ILE A 68 -3.27 -3.47 -26.66
N ASN A 69 -4.34 -2.72 -26.41
CA ASN A 69 -5.71 -3.13 -26.67
C ASN A 69 -6.15 -2.63 -28.06
N GLU A 70 -5.95 -3.47 -29.04
CA GLU A 70 -6.59 -3.32 -30.34
C GLU A 70 -7.64 -4.40 -30.47
N ASP A 71 -8.93 -4.07 -30.28
CA ASP A 71 -10.14 -4.87 -30.50
C ASP A 71 -10.20 -6.27 -29.82
N THR A 72 -9.40 -6.53 -28.79
CA THR A 72 -9.31 -7.87 -28.17
C THR A 72 -10.23 -8.08 -26.97
N GLN A 73 -11.14 -7.15 -26.65
CA GLN A 73 -12.10 -7.25 -25.53
C GLN A 73 -11.46 -7.70 -24.20
N GLY A 74 -10.24 -7.27 -23.92
CA GLY A 74 -9.51 -7.63 -22.70
C GLY A 74 -8.81 -8.99 -22.73
N ALA A 75 -8.85 -9.74 -23.83
CA ALA A 75 -8.24 -11.07 -23.91
C ALA A 75 -6.72 -11.06 -23.63
N ARG A 76 -5.98 -10.04 -24.12
CA ARG A 76 -4.56 -9.86 -23.86
C ARG A 76 -4.29 -9.63 -22.38
N PHE A 77 -5.07 -8.74 -21.75
CA PHE A 77 -4.96 -8.45 -20.33
C PHE A 77 -5.20 -9.69 -19.48
N ASN A 78 -6.30 -10.42 -19.74
CA ASN A 78 -6.61 -11.66 -19.03
C ASN A 78 -5.48 -12.68 -19.19
N LYS A 79 -4.91 -12.81 -20.39
CA LYS A 79 -3.82 -13.74 -20.65
C LYS A 79 -2.56 -13.39 -19.86
N VAL A 80 -2.17 -12.12 -19.82
CA VAL A 80 -1.03 -11.65 -19.04
C VAL A 80 -1.24 -11.93 -17.54
N VAL A 81 -2.36 -11.44 -16.97
CA VAL A 81 -2.61 -11.58 -15.53
C VAL A 81 -2.73 -13.05 -15.12
N THR A 82 -3.44 -13.89 -15.93
CA THR A 82 -3.56 -15.33 -15.64
C THR A 82 -2.19 -16.02 -15.60
N ASN A 83 -1.29 -15.70 -16.54
CA ASN A 83 0.06 -16.30 -16.54
C ASN A 83 0.92 -15.85 -15.34
N LEU A 84 0.82 -14.57 -14.92
CA LEU A 84 1.49 -14.12 -13.70
C LEU A 84 0.95 -14.85 -12.46
N MET A 85 -0.37 -15.03 -12.36
CA MET A 85 -0.99 -15.78 -11.25
C MET A 85 -0.58 -17.26 -11.28
N GLN A 86 -0.45 -17.87 -12.44
CA GLN A 86 0.08 -19.25 -12.58
C GLN A 86 1.53 -19.34 -12.15
N TYR A 87 2.36 -18.35 -12.48
CA TYR A 87 3.73 -18.28 -12.01
C TYR A 87 3.78 -18.22 -10.47
N LEU A 88 3.02 -17.31 -9.85
CA LEU A 88 2.93 -17.20 -8.39
C LEU A 88 2.48 -18.50 -7.73
N ALA A 89 1.45 -19.15 -8.27
CA ALA A 89 0.97 -20.43 -7.77
C ALA A 89 2.06 -21.53 -7.87
N GLY A 90 2.86 -21.53 -8.95
CA GLY A 90 4.04 -22.39 -9.11
C GLY A 90 5.11 -22.15 -8.03
N GLN A 91 5.25 -20.93 -7.55
CA GLN A 91 6.11 -20.55 -6.42
C GLN A 91 5.44 -20.80 -5.05
N LYS A 92 4.22 -21.36 -5.00
CA LYS A 92 3.41 -21.57 -3.80
C LYS A 92 2.98 -20.25 -3.12
N ILE A 93 2.89 -19.18 -3.89
CA ILE A 93 2.37 -17.87 -3.45
C ILE A 93 0.91 -17.82 -3.90
N TYR A 94 -0.02 -17.88 -2.95
CA TYR A 94 -1.47 -17.96 -3.20
C TYR A 94 -2.21 -16.68 -2.85
N HIS A 95 -1.50 -15.67 -2.38
CA HIS A 95 -2.03 -14.34 -2.12
C HIS A 95 -1.17 -13.30 -2.83
N SER A 96 -1.81 -12.42 -3.58
CA SER A 96 -1.12 -11.42 -4.39
C SER A 96 -1.82 -10.08 -4.36
N PHE A 97 -1.05 -9.04 -4.60
CA PHE A 97 -1.51 -7.67 -4.66
C PHE A 97 -1.26 -7.04 -6.03
N VAL A 98 -2.05 -6.02 -6.33
CA VAL A 98 -1.79 -5.12 -7.45
C VAL A 98 -2.12 -3.69 -7.07
N PHE A 99 -1.21 -2.79 -7.40
CA PHE A 99 -1.46 -1.35 -7.47
C PHE A 99 -1.59 -0.94 -8.93
N THR A 100 -2.65 -0.21 -9.26
CA THR A 100 -2.92 0.18 -10.64
C THR A 100 -3.55 1.56 -10.71
N LYS A 101 -3.60 2.17 -11.91
CA LYS A 101 -4.39 3.39 -12.13
C LYS A 101 -5.87 3.10 -11.88
N ALA A 102 -6.59 4.05 -11.28
CA ALA A 102 -7.99 3.90 -10.88
C ALA A 102 -8.91 3.38 -12.01
N LYS A 103 -8.62 3.78 -13.26
CA LYS A 103 -9.38 3.36 -14.46
C LYS A 103 -9.29 1.89 -14.79
N TYR A 104 -8.24 1.19 -14.32
CA TYR A 104 -8.03 -0.24 -14.60
C TYR A 104 -8.52 -1.16 -13.48
N ALA A 105 -9.04 -0.62 -12.37
CA ALA A 105 -9.52 -1.42 -11.23
C ALA A 105 -10.53 -2.49 -11.69
N THR A 106 -11.55 -2.09 -12.47
CA THR A 106 -12.59 -3.00 -12.96
C THR A 106 -12.04 -4.14 -13.80
N SER A 107 -10.94 -3.92 -14.54
CA SER A 107 -10.31 -5.00 -15.33
C SER A 107 -9.72 -6.09 -14.42
N PHE A 108 -9.17 -5.71 -13.26
CA PHE A 108 -8.70 -6.67 -12.27
C PHE A 108 -9.85 -7.32 -11.49
N GLU A 109 -10.93 -6.56 -11.16
CA GLU A 109 -12.11 -7.12 -10.50
C GLU A 109 -12.76 -8.23 -11.35
N HIS A 110 -12.79 -8.11 -12.69
CA HIS A 110 -13.24 -9.17 -13.61
C HIS A 110 -12.37 -10.43 -13.55
N LEU A 111 -11.15 -10.34 -13.03
CA LEU A 111 -10.24 -11.45 -12.78
C LEU A 111 -10.23 -11.89 -11.31
N HIS A 112 -11.30 -11.56 -10.57
CA HIS A 112 -11.51 -11.92 -9.17
C HIS A 112 -10.51 -11.29 -8.20
N PHE A 113 -9.94 -10.12 -8.53
CA PHE A 113 -9.24 -9.31 -7.54
C PHE A 113 -10.26 -8.52 -6.72
N ASN A 114 -10.12 -8.54 -5.40
CA ASN A 114 -10.95 -7.79 -4.47
C ASN A 114 -10.41 -6.37 -4.31
N LEU A 115 -11.27 -5.37 -4.48
CA LEU A 115 -10.89 -3.98 -4.29
C LEU A 115 -10.73 -3.65 -2.81
N LEU A 116 -9.52 -3.30 -2.39
CA LEU A 116 -9.19 -2.85 -1.04
C LEU A 116 -9.42 -1.35 -0.88
N ALA A 117 -8.90 -0.57 -1.83
CA ALA A 117 -9.07 0.88 -1.86
C ALA A 117 -8.99 1.42 -3.29
N LYS A 118 -9.70 2.54 -3.52
CA LYS A 118 -9.66 3.29 -4.77
C LYS A 118 -9.70 4.80 -4.46
N THR A 119 -8.83 5.54 -5.12
CA THR A 119 -8.79 7.00 -5.16
C THR A 119 -9.06 7.48 -6.59
N ASP A 120 -8.95 8.77 -6.85
CA ASP A 120 -9.11 9.29 -8.21
C ASP A 120 -7.97 8.82 -9.14
N GLU A 121 -6.76 8.60 -8.60
CA GLU A 121 -5.56 8.27 -9.38
C GLU A 121 -5.25 6.77 -9.37
N ALA A 122 -5.43 6.09 -8.23
CA ALA A 122 -4.95 4.73 -8.02
C ALA A 122 -5.99 3.82 -7.40
N ALA A 123 -5.80 2.51 -7.62
CA ALA A 123 -6.52 1.45 -6.93
C ALA A 123 -5.54 0.41 -6.39
N PHE A 124 -5.89 -0.17 -5.26
CA PHE A 124 -5.19 -1.26 -4.60
C PHE A 124 -6.13 -2.44 -4.46
N LEU A 125 -5.72 -3.58 -5.00
CA LEU A 125 -6.53 -4.80 -5.01
C LEU A 125 -5.68 -6.00 -4.58
N GLU A 126 -6.37 -7.04 -4.12
CA GLU A 126 -5.77 -8.32 -3.74
C GLU A 126 -6.48 -9.49 -4.43
N ASN A 127 -5.77 -10.62 -4.54
CA ASN A 127 -6.35 -11.90 -4.97
C ASN A 127 -5.73 -13.05 -4.16
N GLY A 128 -6.56 -13.98 -3.76
CA GLY A 128 -6.11 -15.20 -3.05
C GLY A 128 -6.32 -15.15 -1.54
N MET A 129 -5.64 -16.05 -0.83
CA MET A 129 -5.80 -16.27 0.61
C MET A 129 -4.44 -16.44 1.29
N PRO A 130 -4.26 -16.03 2.56
CA PRO A 130 -5.25 -15.32 3.41
C PRO A 130 -5.51 -13.90 2.91
N ASP A 131 -6.77 -13.45 2.98
CA ASP A 131 -7.18 -12.11 2.53
C ASP A 131 -7.25 -11.08 3.67
N ILE A 132 -7.74 -9.87 3.37
CA ILE A 132 -7.89 -8.82 4.39
C ILE A 132 -8.84 -9.23 5.53
N ASN A 133 -9.84 -10.07 5.26
CA ASN A 133 -10.78 -10.49 6.31
C ASN A 133 -10.09 -11.46 7.28
N ASP A 134 -9.23 -12.34 6.79
CA ASP A 134 -8.39 -13.19 7.62
C ASP A 134 -7.46 -12.34 8.50
N PHE A 135 -6.76 -11.38 7.89
CA PHE A 135 -5.92 -10.43 8.62
C PHE A 135 -6.69 -9.70 9.73
N LEU A 136 -7.88 -9.19 9.42
CA LEU A 136 -8.70 -8.46 10.39
C LEU A 136 -9.27 -9.37 11.50
N SER A 137 -9.51 -10.64 11.20
CA SER A 137 -9.99 -11.62 12.18
C SER A 137 -8.90 -12.00 13.18
N ASP A 138 -7.63 -12.01 12.75
CA ASP A 138 -6.48 -12.35 13.60
C ASP A 138 -6.04 -11.19 14.52
N LEU A 139 -6.55 -9.98 14.29
CA LEU A 139 -6.23 -8.84 15.15
C LEU A 139 -6.89 -9.00 16.53
N PRO A 140 -6.13 -8.73 17.62
CA PRO A 140 -6.65 -8.91 18.98
C PRO A 140 -7.78 -7.93 19.28
N LYS A 141 -8.96 -8.45 19.61
CA LYS A 141 -10.12 -7.68 20.06
C LYS A 141 -10.23 -7.75 21.58
N VAL A 142 -10.99 -6.83 22.17
CA VAL A 142 -11.32 -6.79 23.60
C VAL A 142 -12.82 -6.92 23.78
N GLU A 143 -13.25 -7.34 24.98
CA GLU A 143 -14.67 -7.37 25.35
C GLU A 143 -15.26 -5.95 25.30
N ASP A 144 -16.53 -5.84 24.89
CA ASP A 144 -17.28 -4.59 24.76
C ASP A 144 -16.58 -3.53 23.87
N GLN A 145 -15.85 -4.00 22.84
CA GLN A 145 -15.08 -3.12 21.96
C GLN A 145 -15.95 -2.06 21.26
N ALA A 146 -17.22 -2.37 20.99
CA ALA A 146 -18.17 -1.45 20.37
C ALA A 146 -18.43 -0.18 21.18
N ASP A 147 -18.36 -0.28 22.51
CA ASP A 147 -18.67 0.81 23.45
C ASP A 147 -17.45 1.63 23.86
N LYS A 148 -16.26 1.25 23.37
CA LYS A 148 -14.99 1.87 23.75
C LYS A 148 -14.57 2.99 22.80
N LYS A 149 -13.89 3.99 23.35
CA LYS A 149 -13.16 4.99 22.56
C LYS A 149 -11.86 4.35 22.09
N ILE A 150 -11.80 4.01 20.82
CA ILE A 150 -10.65 3.33 20.24
C ILE A 150 -9.88 4.23 19.30
N ALA A 151 -8.57 4.25 19.51
CA ALA A 151 -7.65 4.97 18.65
C ALA A 151 -6.64 4.03 17.98
N ALA A 152 -6.02 4.53 16.92
CA ALA A 152 -4.90 3.87 16.27
C ALA A 152 -3.72 4.82 16.04
N ILE A 153 -2.54 4.22 16.03
CA ILE A 153 -1.30 4.82 15.58
C ILE A 153 -0.69 3.86 14.56
N VAL A 154 -0.24 4.39 13.42
CA VAL A 154 0.54 3.62 12.44
C VAL A 154 1.93 4.22 12.41
N MET A 155 2.96 3.38 12.60
CA MET A 155 4.33 3.88 12.69
C MET A 155 5.34 2.88 12.12
N ASN A 156 6.40 3.43 11.50
CA ASN A 156 7.52 2.64 11.00
C ASN A 156 8.55 2.34 12.10
N THR A 157 8.76 3.28 13.04
CA THR A 157 9.66 3.13 14.22
C THR A 157 11.07 2.63 13.92
N ASN A 158 11.81 3.37 13.15
CA ASN A 158 13.17 3.00 12.73
C ASN A 158 14.27 3.93 13.31
N PRO A 159 14.61 3.85 14.62
CA PRO A 159 14.05 3.02 15.70
C PRO A 159 12.83 3.65 16.40
N PHE A 160 12.30 2.95 17.41
CA PHE A 160 11.33 3.52 18.36
C PHE A 160 12.01 4.55 19.27
N THR A 161 11.49 5.77 19.33
CA THR A 161 12.07 6.91 20.06
C THR A 161 11.16 7.40 21.18
N LEU A 162 11.67 8.31 22.02
CA LEU A 162 10.87 8.99 23.07
C LEU A 162 9.69 9.78 22.45
N GLY A 163 9.84 10.33 21.25
CA GLY A 163 8.74 10.98 20.52
C GLY A 163 7.62 10.01 20.17
N HIS A 164 7.95 8.81 19.72
CA HIS A 164 6.97 7.75 19.48
C HIS A 164 6.27 7.34 20.79
N GLN A 165 7.05 7.18 21.88
CA GLN A 165 6.48 6.83 23.19
C GLN A 165 5.52 7.91 23.71
N HIS A 166 5.88 9.19 23.52
CA HIS A 166 5.03 10.32 23.90
C HIS A 166 3.70 10.31 23.13
N LEU A 167 3.74 10.05 21.83
CA LEU A 167 2.53 9.92 21.01
C LEU A 167 1.63 8.80 21.50
N VAL A 168 2.20 7.62 21.81
CA VAL A 168 1.46 6.49 22.39
C VAL A 168 0.87 6.84 23.75
N LYS A 169 1.65 7.52 24.61
CA LYS A 169 1.19 7.98 25.92
C LYS A 169 -0.04 8.87 25.80
N MET A 170 0.02 9.91 24.97
CA MET A 170 -1.12 10.82 24.75
C MET A 170 -2.35 10.06 24.27
N ALA A 171 -2.20 9.18 23.28
CA ALA A 171 -3.31 8.38 22.78
C ALA A 171 -3.89 7.47 23.87
N SER A 172 -3.05 6.88 24.72
CA SER A 172 -3.48 5.99 25.81
C SER A 172 -4.22 6.74 26.92
N GLU A 173 -3.89 7.99 27.21
CA GLU A 173 -4.56 8.82 28.21
C GLU A 173 -5.95 9.31 27.76
N GLU A 174 -6.20 9.42 26.46
CA GLU A 174 -7.42 9.97 25.86
C GLU A 174 -8.42 8.91 25.39
N ASN A 175 -8.02 7.63 25.34
CA ASN A 175 -8.82 6.55 24.77
C ASN A 175 -8.83 5.30 25.66
N ASP A 176 -9.89 4.50 25.55
CA ASP A 176 -10.03 3.24 26.31
C ASP A 176 -9.14 2.12 25.75
N LEU A 177 -8.81 2.18 24.45
CA LEU A 177 -7.95 1.23 23.75
C LEU A 177 -7.18 1.93 22.64
N VAL A 178 -5.89 1.60 22.48
CA VAL A 178 -5.04 2.08 21.40
C VAL A 178 -4.39 0.91 20.67
N TYR A 179 -4.63 0.82 19.38
CA TYR A 179 -3.88 -0.06 18.49
C TYR A 179 -2.66 0.66 17.93
N VAL A 180 -1.48 0.08 18.13
CA VAL A 180 -0.23 0.54 17.52
C VAL A 180 0.15 -0.45 16.42
N PHE A 181 -0.07 -0.05 15.18
CA PHE A 181 0.30 -0.82 14.00
C PHE A 181 1.76 -0.52 13.63
N VAL A 182 2.59 -1.55 13.63
CA VAL A 182 3.98 -1.47 13.16
C VAL A 182 4.03 -1.89 11.70
N VAL A 183 4.53 -1.01 10.82
CA VAL A 183 4.66 -1.27 9.38
C VAL A 183 5.68 -2.38 9.14
N VAL A 184 5.33 -3.39 8.34
CA VAL A 184 6.14 -4.60 8.13
C VAL A 184 7.39 -4.34 7.29
N ASN A 185 7.38 -3.32 6.45
CA ASN A 185 8.42 -3.05 5.47
C ASN A 185 9.85 -2.99 6.04
N ASP A 186 10.76 -3.80 5.50
CA ASP A 186 12.14 -3.98 5.96
C ASP A 186 13.21 -3.12 5.21
N VAL A 187 12.80 -2.05 4.49
CA VAL A 187 13.78 -1.07 3.92
C VAL A 187 14.39 -0.19 5.02
N SER A 188 14.29 -0.61 6.25
CA SER A 188 14.68 0.12 7.46
C SER A 188 16.03 -0.37 7.99
N LEU A 189 16.73 0.46 8.78
CA LEU A 189 17.98 0.08 9.47
C LEU A 189 17.75 -1.10 10.44
N PHE A 190 16.59 -1.12 11.12
CA PHE A 190 16.16 -2.21 11.99
C PHE A 190 15.11 -3.06 11.26
N ASN A 191 15.27 -4.39 11.29
CA ASN A 191 14.28 -5.28 10.71
C ASN A 191 12.95 -5.24 11.47
N PHE A 192 11.89 -5.79 10.87
CA PHE A 192 10.56 -5.76 11.45
C PHE A 192 10.49 -6.35 12.86
N ASN A 193 11.15 -7.48 13.12
CA ASN A 193 11.10 -8.13 14.43
C ASN A 193 11.76 -7.29 15.52
N GLU A 194 12.88 -6.63 15.20
CA GLU A 194 13.55 -5.71 16.09
C GLU A 194 12.67 -4.49 16.41
N ARG A 195 12.08 -3.89 15.38
CA ARG A 195 11.16 -2.74 15.55
C ARG A 195 9.95 -3.11 16.39
N MET A 196 9.31 -4.25 16.11
CA MET A 196 8.18 -4.79 16.88
C MET A 196 8.55 -4.99 18.36
N LYS A 197 9.74 -5.55 18.64
CA LYS A 197 10.24 -5.74 20.00
C LYS A 197 10.44 -4.40 20.71
N LEU A 198 11.09 -3.43 20.06
CA LEU A 198 11.33 -2.10 20.63
C LEU A 198 10.01 -1.37 20.96
N VAL A 199 9.00 -1.47 20.06
CA VAL A 199 7.68 -0.87 20.31
C VAL A 199 7.01 -1.54 21.50
N LYS A 200 6.98 -2.88 21.56
CA LYS A 200 6.39 -3.61 22.70
C LYS A 200 7.05 -3.25 24.03
N GLU A 201 8.39 -3.21 24.07
CA GLU A 201 9.12 -2.83 25.28
C GLU A 201 8.87 -1.37 25.67
N GLY A 202 8.89 -0.46 24.68
CA GLY A 202 8.69 0.97 24.91
C GLY A 202 7.27 1.37 25.28
N THR A 203 6.30 0.46 25.13
CA THR A 203 4.87 0.73 25.40
C THR A 203 4.29 -0.15 26.52
N LYS A 204 5.07 -1.06 27.11
CA LYS A 204 4.58 -2.05 28.09
C LYS A 204 3.93 -1.46 29.35
N GLN A 205 4.24 -0.20 29.70
CA GLN A 205 3.64 0.51 30.82
C GLN A 205 2.20 0.98 30.54
N PHE A 206 1.74 0.97 29.29
CA PHE A 206 0.40 1.40 28.90
C PHE A 206 -0.51 0.18 28.75
N ALA A 207 -1.31 -0.12 29.78
CA ALA A 207 -2.13 -1.33 29.84
C ALA A 207 -3.21 -1.44 28.77
N ASN A 208 -3.67 -0.30 28.24
CA ASN A 208 -4.68 -0.20 27.17
C ASN A 208 -4.09 -0.11 25.76
N VAL A 209 -2.79 -0.41 25.57
CA VAL A 209 -2.14 -0.41 24.26
C VAL A 209 -1.97 -1.83 23.73
N LYS A 210 -2.40 -2.06 22.48
CA LYS A 210 -2.19 -3.29 21.72
C LYS A 210 -1.25 -3.04 20.58
N VAL A 211 -0.03 -3.60 20.62
CA VAL A 211 0.94 -3.51 19.52
C VAL A 211 0.72 -4.67 18.58
N VAL A 212 0.43 -4.37 17.31
CA VAL A 212 0.08 -5.32 16.26
C VAL A 212 0.91 -5.09 14.99
N SER A 213 1.05 -6.13 14.18
CA SER A 213 1.60 -6.00 12.84
C SER A 213 0.62 -5.26 11.93
N GLY A 214 1.14 -4.38 11.07
CA GLY A 214 0.34 -3.75 10.01
C GLY A 214 0.03 -4.68 8.84
N GLY A 215 0.70 -5.85 8.80
CA GLY A 215 0.57 -6.77 7.67
C GLY A 215 0.94 -6.07 6.34
N ASP A 216 0.50 -6.65 5.26
CA ASP A 216 0.71 -6.10 3.91
C ASP A 216 -0.28 -4.97 3.57
N TYR A 217 -1.20 -4.65 4.50
CA TYR A 217 -2.28 -3.69 4.31
C TYR A 217 -1.94 -2.26 4.74
N MET A 218 -0.79 -2.04 5.39
CA MET A 218 -0.23 -0.71 5.62
C MET A 218 0.65 -0.33 4.43
N VAL A 219 0.09 0.46 3.52
CA VAL A 219 0.75 0.83 2.27
C VAL A 219 1.99 1.66 2.54
N SER A 220 3.14 1.18 2.09
CA SER A 220 4.43 1.81 2.32
C SER A 220 5.12 2.20 1.01
N PRO A 221 6.13 3.11 1.03
CA PRO A 221 6.92 3.45 -0.16
C PRO A 221 7.63 2.28 -0.82
N ALA A 222 7.81 1.16 -0.11
CA ALA A 222 8.49 -0.01 -0.68
C ALA A 222 7.53 -0.92 -1.44
N THR A 223 6.26 -0.93 -1.08
CA THR A 223 5.24 -1.76 -1.74
C THR A 223 4.52 -0.99 -2.84
N PHE A 224 4.38 0.34 -2.70
CA PHE A 224 3.67 1.16 -3.68
C PHE A 224 4.55 1.46 -4.90
N PRO A 225 4.12 1.10 -6.11
CA PRO A 225 4.93 1.29 -7.31
C PRO A 225 4.90 2.74 -7.81
N ALA A 226 6.08 3.24 -8.19
CA ALA A 226 6.24 4.61 -8.69
C ALA A 226 6.06 4.76 -10.22
N TYR A 227 5.95 3.66 -10.97
CA TYR A 227 6.05 3.67 -12.43
C TYR A 227 4.88 4.31 -13.18
N PHE A 228 3.76 4.58 -12.55
CA PHE A 228 2.63 5.26 -13.18
C PHE A 228 2.42 6.71 -12.71
N LEU A 229 3.37 7.25 -11.92
CA LEU A 229 3.33 8.61 -11.40
C LEU A 229 4.48 9.44 -11.96
N LYS A 230 4.24 10.75 -12.10
CA LYS A 230 5.16 11.65 -12.82
C LYS A 230 6.21 12.30 -11.92
N SER A 231 5.94 12.39 -10.61
CA SER A 231 6.84 13.03 -9.67
C SER A 231 6.89 12.31 -8.31
N PRO A 232 7.98 12.48 -7.53
CA PRO A 232 8.07 11.94 -6.18
C PRO A 232 7.02 12.49 -5.22
N ASP A 233 6.61 13.74 -5.36
CA ASP A 233 5.58 14.36 -4.50
C ASP A 233 4.19 13.77 -4.82
N GLU A 234 3.88 13.54 -6.10
CA GLU A 234 2.67 12.84 -6.54
C GLU A 234 2.64 11.41 -5.99
N LEU A 235 3.77 10.69 -6.03
CA LEU A 235 3.89 9.36 -5.47
C LEU A 235 3.51 9.32 -3.99
N ILE A 236 4.06 10.22 -3.17
CA ILE A 236 3.75 10.28 -1.74
C ILE A 236 2.27 10.57 -1.51
N ASN A 237 1.69 11.51 -2.25
CA ASN A 237 0.29 11.88 -2.11
C ASN A 237 -0.65 10.72 -2.47
N VAL A 238 -0.44 10.07 -3.60
CA VAL A 238 -1.28 8.96 -4.07
C VAL A 238 -1.13 7.76 -3.14
N GLN A 239 0.09 7.39 -2.76
CA GLN A 239 0.35 6.33 -1.80
C GLN A 239 -0.36 6.58 -0.47
N THR A 240 -0.24 7.79 0.08
CA THR A 240 -0.88 8.17 1.35
C THR A 240 -2.39 8.11 1.25
N SER A 241 -2.96 8.55 0.13
CA SER A 241 -4.39 8.51 -0.12
C SER A 241 -4.93 7.08 -0.18
N VAL A 242 -4.16 6.17 -0.81
CA VAL A 242 -4.51 4.73 -0.86
C VAL A 242 -4.41 4.11 0.54
N ASP A 243 -3.33 4.37 1.31
CA ASP A 243 -3.18 3.90 2.70
C ASP A 243 -4.33 4.38 3.58
N ALA A 244 -4.65 5.68 3.50
CA ALA A 244 -5.77 6.26 4.23
C ALA A 244 -7.10 5.59 3.88
N ALA A 245 -7.33 5.29 2.59
CA ALA A 245 -8.56 4.65 2.13
C ALA A 245 -8.67 3.19 2.61
N VAL A 246 -7.60 2.39 2.56
CA VAL A 246 -7.58 1.02 3.11
C VAL A 246 -7.88 1.07 4.61
N PHE A 247 -7.12 1.89 5.33
CA PHE A 247 -7.28 2.00 6.78
C PHE A 247 -8.70 2.41 7.17
N LYS A 248 -9.24 3.46 6.54
CA LYS A 248 -10.55 4.01 6.81
C LYS A 248 -11.70 3.06 6.47
N ASN A 249 -11.62 2.39 5.31
CA ASN A 249 -12.76 1.65 4.77
C ASN A 249 -12.75 0.18 5.19
N LYS A 250 -11.60 -0.37 5.59
CA LYS A 250 -11.45 -1.79 5.94
C LYS A 250 -11.04 -1.98 7.40
N ILE A 251 -9.91 -1.38 7.82
CA ILE A 251 -9.30 -1.68 9.12
C ILE A 251 -10.05 -1.00 10.27
N ALA A 252 -10.31 0.28 10.13
CA ALA A 252 -10.91 1.05 11.20
C ALA A 252 -12.34 0.59 11.57
N PRO A 253 -13.25 0.28 10.61
CA PRO A 253 -14.56 -0.26 10.94
C PRO A 253 -14.49 -1.63 11.63
N ALA A 254 -13.59 -2.51 11.18
CA ALA A 254 -13.45 -3.87 11.75
C ALA A 254 -13.00 -3.87 13.22
N LEU A 255 -12.30 -2.81 13.65
CA LEU A 255 -11.79 -2.63 15.01
C LEU A 255 -12.50 -1.53 15.79
N ASN A 256 -13.57 -0.94 15.25
CA ASN A 256 -14.28 0.22 15.82
C ASN A 256 -13.35 1.40 16.16
N ILE A 257 -12.32 1.62 15.34
CA ILE A 257 -11.37 2.72 15.53
C ILE A 257 -12.02 4.02 15.05
N ALA A 258 -12.12 5.01 15.94
CA ALA A 258 -12.70 6.32 15.66
C ALA A 258 -11.65 7.43 15.50
N ARG A 259 -10.40 7.20 15.91
CA ARG A 259 -9.33 8.21 15.90
C ARG A 259 -8.03 7.62 15.41
N ARG A 260 -7.27 8.40 14.63
CA ARG A 260 -5.90 8.09 14.24
C ARG A 260 -4.96 9.19 14.73
N TYR A 261 -3.97 8.83 15.54
CA TYR A 261 -2.94 9.75 16.00
C TYR A 261 -1.77 9.72 15.05
N ILE A 262 -1.23 10.90 14.75
CA ILE A 262 -0.05 11.08 13.90
C ILE A 262 0.98 11.93 14.63
N GLY A 263 2.25 11.52 14.54
CA GLY A 263 3.37 12.29 15.07
C GLY A 263 3.82 13.37 14.09
N GLN A 264 4.21 14.51 14.59
CA GLN A 264 4.96 15.49 13.78
C GLN A 264 6.44 15.09 13.76
N GLU A 265 6.97 14.89 12.56
CA GLU A 265 8.40 14.74 12.33
C GLU A 265 8.91 15.97 11.57
N PRO A 266 9.37 17.01 12.27
CA PRO A 266 9.74 18.29 11.64
C PRO A 266 10.93 18.16 10.68
N ILE A 267 11.71 17.09 10.80
CA ILE A 267 12.92 16.85 10.00
C ILE A 267 12.60 15.97 8.75
N SER A 268 11.52 15.20 8.77
CA SER A 268 11.13 14.32 7.65
C SER A 268 10.11 15.00 6.73
N ARG A 269 10.58 15.45 5.57
CA ARG A 269 9.70 16.01 4.51
C ARG A 269 8.64 14.99 4.09
N THR A 270 9.00 13.72 3.96
CA THR A 270 8.10 12.63 3.57
C THR A 270 6.97 12.46 4.59
N THR A 271 7.31 12.42 5.89
CA THR A 271 6.30 12.29 6.96
C THR A 271 5.41 13.52 7.03
N HIS A 272 5.94 14.74 6.79
CA HIS A 272 5.13 15.95 6.73
C HIS A 272 4.08 15.87 5.61
N PHE A 273 4.48 15.53 4.38
CA PHE A 273 3.54 15.37 3.27
C PHE A 273 2.52 14.26 3.52
N TYR A 274 2.96 13.13 4.07
CA TYR A 274 2.09 12.04 4.47
C TYR A 274 1.01 12.53 5.45
N ASN A 275 1.39 13.24 6.50
CA ASN A 275 0.46 13.76 7.50
C ASN A 275 -0.53 14.78 6.93
N VAL A 276 -0.09 15.65 6.03
CA VAL A 276 -0.95 16.65 5.35
C VAL A 276 -1.97 15.94 4.45
N SER A 277 -1.55 14.98 3.65
CA SER A 277 -2.43 14.22 2.74
C SER A 277 -3.44 13.38 3.53
N LEU A 278 -3.02 12.74 4.63
CA LEU A 278 -3.93 12.08 5.56
C LEU A 278 -5.00 13.03 6.09
N ALA A 279 -4.59 14.20 6.59
CA ALA A 279 -5.51 15.19 7.15
C ALA A 279 -6.54 15.69 6.11
N GLN A 280 -6.15 15.85 4.86
CA GLN A 280 -7.02 16.26 3.76
C GLN A 280 -8.02 15.15 3.38
N GLY A 281 -7.56 13.93 3.21
CA GLY A 281 -8.40 12.78 2.85
C GLY A 281 -9.44 12.42 3.92
N TRP A 282 -9.19 12.80 5.18
CA TRP A 282 -10.12 12.53 6.29
C TRP A 282 -11.17 13.61 6.52
N ARG A 283 -10.91 14.86 6.12
CA ARG A 283 -11.88 15.96 6.22
C ARG A 283 -13.08 15.85 5.28
N SER A 284 -12.93 15.12 4.18
CA SER A 284 -13.98 14.99 3.15
C SER A 284 -15.12 14.04 3.52
N CYS A 285 -15.09 13.39 4.68
CA CYS A 285 -16.10 12.41 5.09
C CYS A 285 -16.53 12.67 6.55
N GLY A 286 -17.72 13.24 6.68
CA GLY A 286 -18.55 13.47 7.90
C GLY A 286 -18.06 13.00 9.28
N ASN A 287 -18.48 13.66 10.25
CA ASN A 287 -18.36 13.83 11.70
C ASN A 287 -17.86 12.70 12.63
N PHE A 288 -17.29 11.58 12.16
CA PHE A 288 -16.92 10.47 13.06
C PHE A 288 -15.42 10.22 13.23
N TRP A 289 -14.54 10.95 12.52
CA TRP A 289 -13.11 10.67 12.51
C TRP A 289 -12.31 11.91 12.87
N SER A 290 -11.40 11.81 13.83
CA SER A 290 -10.47 12.88 14.17
C SER A 290 -9.03 12.45 13.97
N ILE A 291 -8.22 13.32 13.36
CA ILE A 291 -6.75 13.22 13.36
C ILE A 291 -6.26 14.11 14.49
N GLN A 292 -5.50 13.56 15.43
CA GLN A 292 -4.91 14.32 16.51
C GLN A 292 -3.40 14.36 16.33
N ASN A 293 -2.85 15.58 16.36
CA ASN A 293 -1.42 15.82 16.39
C ASN A 293 -0.92 15.91 17.84
N ALA A 294 0.21 15.28 18.13
CA ALA A 294 0.84 15.33 19.45
C ALA A 294 1.26 16.75 19.92
N PHE A 295 1.18 17.77 19.04
CA PHE A 295 1.60 19.14 19.33
C PHE A 295 0.56 20.21 18.97
N GLY A 296 -0.72 19.90 18.96
CA GLY A 296 -1.84 20.82 18.72
C GLY A 296 -2.76 20.44 17.58
N THR A 297 -4.01 20.88 17.68
CA THR A 297 -5.02 20.72 16.63
C THR A 297 -4.62 21.49 15.39
N PHE A 298 -4.60 20.84 14.25
CA PHE A 298 -4.49 21.49 12.94
C PHE A 298 -5.81 22.22 12.66
N ASN A 299 -5.96 23.42 13.21
CA ASN A 299 -6.96 24.37 12.77
C ASN A 299 -6.40 25.09 11.54
N GLY A 300 -6.68 24.56 10.36
CA GLY A 300 -6.44 25.25 9.11
C GLY A 300 -7.41 26.40 8.95
N SER A 301 -7.18 27.51 9.63
CA SER A 301 -7.69 28.82 9.23
C SER A 301 -6.72 29.36 8.18
N HIS A 302 -7.11 29.33 6.93
CA HIS A 302 -6.54 30.26 5.95
C HIS A 302 -6.89 31.67 6.39
N ASN A 303 -5.92 32.41 6.89
CA ASN A 303 -5.95 33.85 6.77
C ASN A 303 -5.44 34.18 5.37
N THR A 304 -6.34 34.60 4.52
CA THR A 304 -6.07 35.45 3.38
C THR A 304 -5.77 36.83 3.94
N ASP A 305 -4.51 37.28 3.83
CA ASP A 305 -4.12 38.67 3.62
C ASP A 305 -2.93 38.67 2.63
#